data_3e37062fcb47ae49c64b7b17a09c12a0
#
_entry.id   3e37062fcb47ae49c64b7b17a09c12a0
#
_cell.length_a   1.000
_cell.length_b   1.000
_cell.length_c   1.000
_cell.angle_alpha   90.00
_cell.angle_beta   90.00
_cell.angle_gamma   90.00
#
_symmetry.space_group_name_H-M   'P 1'
#
loop_
_entity.id
_entity.type
_entity.pdbx_description
1 polymer ?
#
loop_
_entity_poly.entity_id
_entity_poly.type
_entity_poly.pdbx_seq_one_letter_code
_entity_poly.pdbx_strand_id
1 'polypeptide(L)'
;RHGYTEISAPLINNKKLWLISGHWAHYINNMFMVPGISGWLAADAEIPGVLENASEESGEKKAVKIQAGSVLYNRENLDTMAAKPMNCPNAMLTFKRKNRSYKELPIRYSEYDVLHRKEKSGQMNGLFRVQEFRQDDDHTFVAENQIEAEIADIISIADEVYSTFGVSYRAELSTRPDDFMGDIEVWNRAEAALKKILTDKYGEGGFEINEGDGAFYGPKIDLQIKDALGREWQCGTIQLDFQLPHNFGLSYQTAEGGTAMPVVIHRA
;
A
#
# COMPACT_ATOMS: atom_id res chain seq x y z
N ARG A 1 -10.62 -6.50 19.56
CA ARG A 1 -9.95 -6.77 20.84
C ARG A 1 -8.76 -5.85 21.09
N HIS A 2 -7.93 -5.54 20.14
CA HIS A 2 -6.69 -4.76 20.27
C HIS A 2 -6.86 -3.24 20.06
N GLY A 3 -8.08 -2.69 20.23
CA GLY A 3 -8.33 -1.25 20.11
C GLY A 3 -8.42 -0.72 18.68
N TYR A 4 -8.60 -1.60 17.70
CA TYR A 4 -8.82 -1.20 16.31
C TYR A 4 -10.25 -0.69 16.08
N THR A 5 -10.37 0.35 15.27
CA THR A 5 -11.63 0.87 14.76
C THR A 5 -11.81 0.40 13.32
N GLU A 6 -12.87 -0.36 13.08
CA GLU A 6 -13.20 -0.78 11.71
C GLU A 6 -13.66 0.42 10.90
N ILE A 7 -13.10 0.58 9.71
CA ILE A 7 -13.48 1.59 8.73
C ILE A 7 -13.75 0.91 7.39
N SER A 8 -14.56 1.55 6.55
CA SER A 8 -14.79 1.12 5.18
C SER A 8 -14.72 2.33 4.26
N ALA A 9 -14.08 2.15 3.11
CA ALA A 9 -13.79 3.20 2.17
C ALA A 9 -14.27 2.85 0.75
N PRO A 10 -14.56 3.85 -0.12
CA PRO A 10 -15.00 3.60 -1.48
C PRO A 10 -14.03 2.71 -2.26
N LEU A 11 -14.56 1.75 -3.01
CA LEU A 11 -13.78 0.90 -3.90
C LEU A 11 -13.15 1.68 -5.05
N ILE A 12 -13.93 2.60 -5.63
CA ILE A 12 -13.51 3.39 -6.79
C ILE A 12 -13.14 4.78 -6.33
N ASN A 13 -11.92 5.20 -6.64
CA ASN A 13 -11.38 6.48 -6.22
C ASN A 13 -10.85 7.28 -7.42
N ASN A 14 -10.89 8.61 -7.28
CA ASN A 14 -10.40 9.53 -8.30
C ASN A 14 -8.87 9.47 -8.44
N LYS A 15 -8.37 9.69 -9.65
CA LYS A 15 -6.95 9.76 -9.99
C LYS A 15 -6.13 10.64 -9.04
N LYS A 16 -6.71 11.74 -8.54
CA LYS A 16 -6.02 12.65 -7.60
C LYS A 16 -5.52 11.94 -6.35
N LEU A 17 -6.29 10.99 -5.83
CA LEU A 17 -5.88 10.20 -4.65
C LEU A 17 -4.60 9.41 -4.95
N TRP A 18 -4.54 8.78 -6.12
CA TRP A 18 -3.43 7.95 -6.57
C TRP A 18 -2.19 8.76 -6.93
N LEU A 19 -2.36 10.01 -7.38
CA LEU A 19 -1.26 10.96 -7.59
C LEU A 19 -0.62 11.36 -6.26
N ILE A 20 -1.42 11.73 -5.26
CA ILE A 20 -0.93 12.13 -3.92
C ILE A 20 -0.19 10.97 -3.25
N SER A 21 -0.72 9.77 -3.33
CA SER A 21 -0.13 8.59 -2.70
C SER A 21 1.05 7.98 -3.45
N GLY A 22 1.38 8.47 -4.66
CA GLY A 22 2.46 7.93 -5.48
C GLY A 22 2.09 6.66 -6.27
N HIS A 23 0.93 6.04 -6.01
CA HIS A 23 0.51 4.81 -6.73
C HIS A 23 0.40 5.02 -8.23
N TRP A 24 0.06 6.23 -8.68
CA TRP A 24 -0.03 6.53 -10.11
C TRP A 24 1.33 6.43 -10.82
N ALA A 25 2.41 6.81 -10.16
CA ALA A 25 3.76 6.73 -10.72
C ALA A 25 4.34 5.30 -10.62
N HIS A 26 4.22 4.66 -9.45
CA HIS A 26 4.94 3.43 -9.14
C HIS A 26 4.10 2.15 -9.29
N TYR A 27 2.76 2.25 -9.37
CA TYR A 27 1.88 1.08 -9.31
C TYR A 27 0.79 1.01 -10.39
N ILE A 28 0.78 1.96 -11.34
CA ILE A 28 -0.29 2.08 -12.36
C ILE A 28 -0.52 0.81 -13.19
N ASN A 29 0.54 0.05 -13.46
CA ASN A 29 0.46 -1.17 -14.25
C ASN A 29 -0.33 -2.30 -13.56
N ASN A 30 -0.49 -2.20 -12.24
CA ASN A 30 -1.22 -3.14 -11.40
C ASN A 30 -2.60 -2.63 -10.98
N MET A 31 -3.08 -1.52 -11.57
CA MET A 31 -4.38 -0.93 -11.25
C MET A 31 -5.42 -1.19 -12.33
N PHE A 32 -6.66 -1.47 -11.92
CA PHE A 32 -7.81 -1.46 -12.81
C PHE A 32 -8.34 -0.03 -12.93
N MET A 33 -8.34 0.48 -14.15
CA MET A 33 -8.85 1.82 -14.44
C MET A 33 -10.34 1.77 -14.71
N VAL A 34 -11.05 2.75 -14.16
CA VAL A 34 -12.48 2.94 -14.34
C VAL A 34 -12.67 4.28 -15.03
N PRO A 35 -12.98 4.30 -16.33
CA PRO A 35 -13.25 5.54 -17.04
C PRO A 35 -14.54 6.17 -16.52
N GLY A 36 -14.55 7.48 -16.29
CA GLY A 36 -15.76 8.24 -16.00
C GLY A 36 -16.69 8.31 -17.23
N ILE A 37 -17.92 8.81 -17.05
CA ILE A 37 -18.91 8.96 -18.15
C ILE A 37 -18.34 9.80 -19.29
N SER A 38 -17.54 10.83 -18.99
CA SER A 38 -16.82 11.64 -19.99
C SER A 38 -15.79 10.86 -20.79
N GLY A 39 -15.38 9.68 -20.34
CA GLY A 39 -14.50 8.76 -21.06
C GLY A 39 -15.25 7.78 -21.99
N TRP A 40 -16.57 7.75 -21.96
CA TRP A 40 -17.39 6.99 -22.89
C TRP A 40 -17.65 7.85 -24.11
N LEU A 41 -17.26 7.35 -25.24
CA LEU A 41 -17.48 8.03 -26.50
C LEU A 41 -18.58 7.35 -27.29
N ALA A 42 -19.36 8.17 -28.00
CA ALA A 42 -20.29 7.65 -28.98
C ALA A 42 -19.54 6.78 -30.00
N ALA A 43 -20.18 5.74 -30.51
CA ALA A 43 -19.58 4.72 -31.37
C ALA A 43 -18.82 5.26 -32.60
N ASP A 44 -19.07 6.53 -32.96
CA ASP A 44 -18.52 7.21 -34.13
C ASP A 44 -17.53 8.33 -33.82
N ALA A 45 -17.08 8.46 -32.55
CA ALA A 45 -16.16 9.53 -32.16
C ALA A 45 -14.70 9.17 -32.50
N GLU A 46 -14.05 10.04 -33.26
CA GLU A 46 -12.59 10.00 -33.39
C GLU A 46 -11.94 10.51 -32.12
N ILE A 47 -11.03 9.72 -31.55
CA ILE A 47 -10.36 10.08 -30.30
C ILE A 47 -8.89 10.31 -30.58
N PRO A 48 -8.41 11.54 -30.34
CA PRO A 48 -6.98 11.79 -30.39
C PRO A 48 -6.28 11.05 -29.23
N GLY A 49 -5.36 10.15 -29.54
CA GLY A 49 -4.36 9.73 -28.58
C GLY A 49 -4.52 8.39 -27.87
N VAL A 50 -5.31 7.44 -28.40
CA VAL A 50 -5.19 6.06 -27.95
C VAL A 50 -4.22 5.31 -28.86
N LEU A 51 -3.13 4.88 -28.27
CA LEU A 51 -2.10 4.14 -28.97
C LEU A 51 -2.19 2.66 -28.60
N GLU A 52 -2.46 1.79 -29.57
CA GLU A 52 -1.94 0.45 -29.52
C GLU A 52 -0.43 0.52 -29.76
N ASN A 53 0.34 0.13 -28.75
CA ASN A 53 1.80 -0.05 -28.82
C ASN A 53 2.55 1.11 -29.54
N ALA A 54 2.60 2.27 -28.91
CA ALA A 54 3.53 3.29 -29.33
C ALA A 54 4.94 2.84 -28.94
N SER A 55 5.72 2.41 -29.92
CA SER A 55 7.16 2.49 -29.83
C SER A 55 7.53 3.97 -29.64
N GLU A 56 8.39 4.28 -28.68
CA GLU A 56 8.77 5.63 -28.25
C GLU A 56 9.47 6.50 -29.32
N GLU A 57 9.48 6.09 -30.59
CA GLU A 57 10.32 6.69 -31.62
C GLU A 57 9.67 7.73 -32.54
N SER A 58 8.36 7.99 -32.44
CA SER A 58 7.78 9.06 -33.26
C SER A 58 6.74 9.86 -32.49
N GLY A 59 7.06 11.13 -32.24
CA GLY A 59 6.23 12.09 -31.50
C GLY A 59 4.90 12.50 -32.17
N GLU A 60 4.33 11.70 -33.05
CA GLU A 60 3.04 11.94 -33.67
C GLU A 60 1.92 11.15 -33.00
N LYS A 61 0.96 11.86 -32.42
CA LYS A 61 -0.30 11.30 -31.90
C LYS A 61 -1.17 10.83 -33.07
N LYS A 62 -1.26 9.54 -33.31
CA LYS A 62 -2.18 8.97 -34.32
C LYS A 62 -3.54 8.71 -33.68
N ALA A 63 -4.61 9.15 -34.36
CA ALA A 63 -5.98 8.77 -34.00
C ALA A 63 -6.21 7.28 -34.31
N VAL A 64 -6.76 6.56 -33.36
CA VAL A 64 -7.16 5.15 -33.53
C VAL A 64 -8.66 5.07 -33.76
N LYS A 65 -9.06 4.41 -34.85
CA LYS A 65 -10.47 4.08 -35.10
C LYS A 65 -10.91 2.94 -34.19
N ILE A 66 -11.99 3.14 -33.45
CA ILE A 66 -12.48 2.17 -32.49
C ILE A 66 -13.78 1.57 -33.02
N GLN A 67 -13.86 0.24 -32.92
CA GLN A 67 -15.09 -0.48 -33.21
C GLN A 67 -16.12 -0.27 -32.11
N ALA A 68 -17.39 -0.26 -32.47
CA ALA A 68 -18.51 -0.14 -31.53
C ALA A 68 -18.38 -1.15 -30.38
N GLY A 69 -18.45 -0.65 -29.15
CA GLY A 69 -18.30 -1.44 -27.93
C GLY A 69 -16.93 -1.36 -27.24
N SER A 70 -15.96 -0.65 -27.81
CA SER A 70 -14.68 -0.41 -27.14
C SER A 70 -14.73 0.81 -26.23
N VAL A 71 -14.23 0.68 -25.02
CA VAL A 71 -14.08 1.80 -24.08
C VAL A 71 -12.69 2.38 -24.24
N LEU A 72 -12.65 3.69 -24.46
CA LEU A 72 -11.40 4.41 -24.58
C LEU A 72 -10.98 5.08 -23.29
N TYR A 73 -9.76 4.87 -23.01
CA TYR A 73 -9.11 5.39 -21.84
C TYR A 73 -8.09 6.48 -22.20
N ASN A 74 -8.32 7.71 -21.76
CA ASN A 74 -7.33 8.78 -21.81
C ASN A 74 -6.63 8.88 -20.45
N ARG A 75 -5.35 8.51 -20.39
CA ARG A 75 -4.53 8.58 -19.17
C ARG A 75 -4.42 10.00 -18.60
N GLU A 76 -4.60 11.01 -19.41
CA GLU A 76 -4.48 12.42 -19.01
C GLU A 76 -5.79 13.00 -18.46
N ASN A 77 -6.92 12.33 -18.65
CA ASN A 77 -8.21 12.83 -18.19
C ASN A 77 -8.30 12.81 -16.66
N LEU A 78 -8.62 13.96 -16.07
CA LEU A 78 -8.79 14.12 -14.62
C LEU A 78 -10.01 13.35 -14.07
N ASP A 79 -10.97 13.00 -14.91
CA ASP A 79 -12.14 12.19 -14.53
C ASP A 79 -11.85 10.70 -14.48
N THR A 80 -10.60 10.31 -14.69
CA THR A 80 -10.17 8.94 -14.54
C THR A 80 -10.25 8.53 -13.08
N MET A 81 -10.88 7.39 -12.86
CA MET A 81 -10.93 6.71 -11.57
C MET A 81 -10.20 5.37 -11.65
N ALA A 82 -9.91 4.78 -10.51
CA ALA A 82 -9.38 3.43 -10.44
C ALA A 82 -10.00 2.67 -9.27
N ALA A 83 -10.16 1.36 -9.44
CA ALA A 83 -10.44 0.47 -8.33
C ALA A 83 -9.23 0.42 -7.39
N LYS A 84 -9.46 0.45 -6.08
CA LYS A 84 -8.37 0.51 -5.10
C LYS A 84 -7.57 -0.80 -5.10
N PRO A 85 -6.25 -0.73 -5.31
CA PRO A 85 -5.35 -1.86 -5.16
C PRO A 85 -4.86 -2.01 -3.72
N MET A 86 -5.02 -0.95 -2.90
CA MET A 86 -4.59 -0.83 -1.50
C MET A 86 -5.53 0.10 -0.75
N ASN A 87 -5.67 -0.10 0.55
CA ASN A 87 -6.52 0.73 1.42
C ASN A 87 -5.79 1.98 1.96
N CYS A 88 -4.47 1.98 1.96
CA CYS A 88 -3.61 3.01 2.57
C CYS A 88 -4.05 4.46 2.26
N PRO A 89 -4.31 4.89 1.01
CA PRO A 89 -4.66 6.27 0.73
C PRO A 89 -5.98 6.70 1.37
N ASN A 90 -6.93 5.79 1.49
CA ASN A 90 -8.21 6.06 2.14
C ASN A 90 -8.08 6.18 3.66
N ALA A 91 -7.23 5.37 4.28
CA ALA A 91 -6.89 5.48 5.70
C ALA A 91 -6.26 6.84 6.02
N MET A 92 -5.33 7.34 5.14
CA MET A 92 -4.75 8.68 5.28
C MET A 92 -5.82 9.78 5.26
N LEU A 93 -6.77 9.71 4.32
CA LEU A 93 -7.89 10.66 4.26
C LEU A 93 -8.79 10.56 5.51
N THR A 94 -9.01 9.36 6.01
CA THR A 94 -9.81 9.12 7.22
C THR A 94 -9.14 9.73 8.45
N PHE A 95 -7.83 9.61 8.58
CA PHE A 95 -7.07 10.31 9.62
C PHE A 95 -7.20 11.83 9.48
N LYS A 96 -7.00 12.35 8.27
CA LYS A 96 -6.96 13.79 7.95
C LYS A 96 -8.30 14.52 8.13
N ARG A 97 -9.43 13.81 8.19
CA ARG A 97 -10.78 14.42 8.21
C ARG A 97 -11.04 15.36 9.39
N LYS A 98 -10.24 15.28 10.46
CA LYS A 98 -10.33 16.15 11.63
C LYS A 98 -8.94 16.45 12.20
N ASN A 99 -8.82 17.52 12.97
CA ASN A 99 -7.61 17.79 13.74
C ASN A 99 -7.41 16.69 14.78
N ARG A 100 -6.19 16.20 14.90
CA ARG A 100 -5.81 15.13 15.83
C ARG A 100 -4.97 15.69 16.97
N SER A 101 -5.03 15.04 18.12
CA SER A 101 -4.20 15.34 19.29
C SER A 101 -3.28 14.16 19.59
N TYR A 102 -2.10 14.41 20.15
CA TYR A 102 -1.21 13.38 20.64
C TYR A 102 -1.88 12.40 21.63
N LYS A 103 -2.93 12.86 22.34
CA LYS A 103 -3.72 12.01 23.25
C LYS A 103 -4.57 10.95 22.55
N GLU A 104 -4.82 11.13 21.26
CA GLU A 104 -5.57 10.16 20.44
C GLU A 104 -4.65 9.05 19.88
N LEU A 105 -3.32 9.29 19.84
CA LEU A 105 -2.36 8.32 19.33
C LEU A 105 -2.03 7.23 20.37
N PRO A 106 -1.89 5.99 19.96
CA PRO A 106 -2.00 5.48 18.60
C PRO A 106 -3.45 5.42 18.10
N ILE A 107 -3.69 5.77 16.83
CA ILE A 107 -4.99 5.58 16.17
C ILE A 107 -4.85 4.36 15.25
N ARG A 108 -5.66 3.34 15.49
CA ARG A 108 -5.65 2.07 14.77
C ARG A 108 -6.92 1.92 13.96
N TYR A 109 -6.78 1.88 12.62
CA TYR A 109 -7.86 1.56 11.70
C TYR A 109 -7.68 0.17 11.12
N SER A 110 -8.77 -0.58 11.01
CA SER A 110 -8.83 -1.88 10.35
C SER A 110 -9.83 -1.82 9.20
N GLU A 111 -9.43 -2.32 8.05
CA GLU A 111 -10.26 -2.40 6.84
C GLU A 111 -10.32 -3.85 6.34
N TYR A 112 -11.52 -4.32 6.02
CA TYR A 112 -11.74 -5.60 5.37
C TYR A 112 -12.45 -5.41 4.03
N ASP A 113 -12.10 -4.36 3.34
CA ASP A 113 -12.66 -4.00 2.06
C ASP A 113 -12.06 -4.84 0.92
N VAL A 114 -12.81 -4.92 -0.18
CA VAL A 114 -12.33 -5.60 -1.38
C VAL A 114 -11.26 -4.77 -2.08
N LEU A 115 -10.20 -5.43 -2.52
CA LEU A 115 -9.09 -4.87 -3.27
C LEU A 115 -8.99 -5.52 -4.65
N HIS A 116 -8.52 -4.75 -5.63
CA HIS A 116 -8.35 -5.24 -7.00
C HIS A 116 -6.95 -4.93 -7.50
N ARG A 117 -6.19 -5.95 -7.84
CA ARG A 117 -4.87 -5.82 -8.47
C ARG A 117 -4.87 -6.46 -9.85
N LYS A 118 -4.44 -5.74 -10.86
CA LYS A 118 -4.27 -6.26 -12.21
C LYS A 118 -2.98 -7.08 -12.28
N GLU A 119 -3.07 -8.31 -11.79
CA GLU A 119 -1.96 -9.25 -11.85
C GLU A 119 -1.72 -9.72 -13.28
N LYS A 120 -0.44 -9.92 -13.65
CA LYS A 120 -0.08 -10.46 -14.95
C LYS A 120 -0.54 -11.92 -15.07
N SER A 121 -0.97 -12.33 -16.26
CA SER A 121 -1.55 -13.66 -16.51
C SER A 121 -0.67 -14.82 -15.99
N GLY A 122 0.64 -14.77 -16.15
CA GLY A 122 1.56 -15.81 -15.66
C GLY A 122 1.87 -15.77 -14.16
N GLN A 123 1.37 -14.80 -13.42
CA GLN A 123 1.63 -14.64 -11.98
C GLN A 123 0.49 -15.13 -11.10
N MET A 124 -0.71 -15.34 -11.67
CA MET A 124 -1.85 -15.85 -10.89
C MET A 124 -1.62 -17.31 -10.50
N ASN A 125 -1.96 -17.65 -9.26
CA ASN A 125 -1.72 -19.00 -8.72
C ASN A 125 -2.82 -19.41 -7.73
N GLY A 126 -3.80 -20.16 -8.23
CA GLY A 126 -4.90 -20.69 -7.40
C GLY A 126 -5.57 -19.59 -6.58
N LEU A 127 -5.66 -19.81 -5.26
CA LEU A 127 -6.18 -18.81 -4.31
C LEU A 127 -5.08 -17.95 -3.68
N PHE A 128 -3.80 -18.22 -3.93
CA PHE A 128 -2.69 -17.48 -3.33
C PHE A 128 -2.41 -16.15 -4.02
N ARG A 129 -2.69 -16.06 -5.33
CA ARG A 129 -2.50 -14.83 -6.09
C ARG A 129 -3.63 -14.63 -7.09
N VAL A 130 -4.55 -13.74 -6.74
CA VAL A 130 -5.81 -13.47 -7.45
C VAL A 130 -5.93 -11.96 -7.75
N GLN A 131 -6.87 -11.60 -8.60
CA GLN A 131 -7.09 -10.20 -8.98
C GLN A 131 -8.05 -9.45 -8.07
N GLU A 132 -8.92 -10.18 -7.35
CA GLU A 132 -9.83 -9.65 -6.34
C GLU A 132 -9.65 -10.42 -5.05
N PHE A 133 -9.46 -9.70 -3.94
CA PHE A 133 -9.23 -10.30 -2.63
C PHE A 133 -9.58 -9.33 -1.51
N ARG A 134 -9.58 -9.83 -0.28
CA ARG A 134 -9.68 -9.06 0.96
C ARG A 134 -8.48 -9.38 1.82
N GLN A 135 -8.05 -8.39 2.59
CA GLN A 135 -7.02 -8.55 3.61
C GLN A 135 -7.59 -8.14 4.96
N ASP A 136 -7.04 -8.69 6.03
CA ASP A 136 -7.10 -8.06 7.35
C ASP A 136 -6.04 -6.95 7.35
N ASP A 137 -6.45 -5.77 6.87
CA ASP A 137 -5.55 -4.67 6.51
C ASP A 137 -5.71 -3.54 7.52
N ASP A 138 -4.63 -3.22 8.20
CA ASP A 138 -4.62 -2.23 9.27
C ASP A 138 -3.65 -1.08 8.99
N HIS A 139 -4.06 0.11 9.44
CA HIS A 139 -3.25 1.32 9.39
C HIS A 139 -3.21 1.95 10.77
N THR A 140 -2.06 1.88 11.43
CA THR A 140 -1.84 2.45 12.77
C THR A 140 -1.03 3.72 12.67
N PHE A 141 -1.61 4.84 13.10
CA PHE A 141 -0.99 6.16 13.14
C PHE A 141 -0.38 6.39 14.51
N VAL A 142 0.92 6.65 14.57
CA VAL A 142 1.71 6.72 15.80
C VAL A 142 2.60 7.96 15.85
N ALA A 143 3.00 8.38 17.06
CA ALA A 143 4.17 9.21 17.23
C ALA A 143 5.44 8.35 17.12
N GLU A 144 6.59 8.94 16.75
CA GLU A 144 7.83 8.17 16.56
C GLU A 144 8.22 7.31 17.77
N ASN A 145 8.01 7.83 18.98
CA ASN A 145 8.31 7.10 20.22
C ASN A 145 7.38 5.93 20.53
N GLN A 146 6.31 5.74 19.74
CA GLN A 146 5.36 4.64 19.89
C GLN A 146 5.63 3.49 18.90
N ILE A 147 6.52 3.68 17.92
CA ILE A 147 6.76 2.71 16.83
C ILE A 147 7.14 1.32 17.37
N GLU A 148 8.13 1.25 18.26
CA GLU A 148 8.63 -0.02 18.76
C GLU A 148 7.54 -0.81 19.51
N ALA A 149 6.77 -0.15 20.36
CA ALA A 149 5.70 -0.79 21.13
C ALA A 149 4.57 -1.28 20.20
N GLU A 150 4.15 -0.48 19.23
CA GLU A 150 3.07 -0.86 18.31
C GLU A 150 3.49 -2.02 17.39
N ILE A 151 4.70 -2.03 16.87
CA ILE A 151 5.18 -3.15 16.05
C ILE A 151 5.30 -4.44 16.89
N ALA A 152 5.76 -4.34 18.14
CA ALA A 152 5.79 -5.49 19.04
C ALA A 152 4.38 -6.05 19.30
N ASP A 153 3.38 -5.18 19.50
CA ASP A 153 1.98 -5.58 19.65
C ASP A 153 1.45 -6.25 18.37
N ILE A 154 1.76 -5.71 17.19
CA ILE A 154 1.36 -6.29 15.90
C ILE A 154 1.99 -7.67 15.70
N ILE A 155 3.27 -7.85 16.02
CA ILE A 155 3.92 -9.17 15.96
C ILE A 155 3.25 -10.15 16.93
N SER A 156 2.87 -9.69 18.12
CA SER A 156 2.15 -10.53 19.09
C SER A 156 0.77 -10.97 18.56
N ILE A 157 0.06 -10.10 17.84
CA ILE A 157 -1.20 -10.45 17.16
C ILE A 157 -0.94 -11.52 16.08
N ALA A 158 0.11 -11.35 15.29
CA ALA A 158 0.50 -12.35 14.28
C ALA A 158 0.82 -13.71 14.92
N ASP A 159 1.58 -13.72 16.03
CA ASP A 159 1.86 -14.94 16.81
C ASP A 159 0.56 -15.62 17.29
N GLU A 160 -0.41 -14.87 17.83
CA GLU A 160 -1.71 -15.38 18.27
C GLU A 160 -2.49 -16.01 17.10
N VAL A 161 -2.57 -15.30 15.96
CA VAL A 161 -3.30 -15.74 14.78
C VAL A 161 -2.67 -17.00 14.19
N TYR A 162 -1.38 -16.99 13.88
CA TYR A 162 -0.72 -18.12 13.25
C TYR A 162 -0.67 -19.36 14.14
N SER A 163 -0.46 -19.18 15.46
CA SER A 163 -0.50 -20.30 16.40
C SER A 163 -1.88 -20.94 16.49
N THR A 164 -2.95 -20.15 16.38
CA THR A 164 -4.33 -20.67 16.36
C THR A 164 -4.58 -21.61 15.17
N PHE A 165 -3.94 -21.35 14.03
CA PHE A 165 -3.99 -22.22 12.84
C PHE A 165 -2.92 -23.30 12.82
N GLY A 166 -2.05 -23.37 13.83
CA GLY A 166 -0.93 -24.32 13.87
C GLY A 166 0.14 -24.05 12.81
N VAL A 167 0.24 -22.80 12.35
CA VAL A 167 1.20 -22.34 11.34
C VAL A 167 2.35 -21.63 12.02
N SER A 168 3.58 -21.96 11.61
CA SER A 168 4.78 -21.19 11.96
C SER A 168 5.21 -20.31 10.79
N TYR A 169 5.87 -19.21 11.10
CA TYR A 169 6.42 -18.30 10.11
C TYR A 169 7.89 -17.98 10.39
N ARG A 170 8.58 -17.49 9.38
CA ARG A 170 9.91 -16.90 9.45
C ARG A 170 9.78 -15.41 9.14
N ALA A 171 10.44 -14.56 9.93
CA ALA A 171 10.46 -13.13 9.69
C ALA A 171 11.61 -12.74 8.75
N GLU A 172 11.33 -11.83 7.82
CA GLU A 172 12.31 -11.21 6.94
C GLU A 172 12.23 -9.69 7.05
N LEU A 173 13.39 -9.03 7.08
CA LEU A 173 13.50 -7.58 6.93
C LEU A 173 13.76 -7.25 5.46
N SER A 174 12.76 -6.70 4.79
CA SER A 174 12.87 -6.24 3.41
C SER A 174 13.26 -4.77 3.38
N THR A 175 14.46 -4.49 2.83
CA THR A 175 15.07 -3.17 2.82
C THR A 175 14.71 -2.38 1.56
N ARG A 176 15.24 -1.16 1.45
CA ARG A 176 14.96 -0.19 0.40
C ARG A 176 15.19 -0.76 -1.00
N PRO A 177 14.17 -0.68 -1.92
CA PRO A 177 14.35 -1.02 -3.32
C PRO A 177 15.12 0.08 -4.08
N ASP A 178 15.52 -0.21 -5.32
CA ASP A 178 16.18 0.78 -6.19
C ASP A 178 15.25 1.95 -6.54
N ASP A 179 13.98 1.66 -6.81
CA ASP A 179 12.93 2.68 -7.09
C ASP A 179 12.16 2.99 -5.79
N PHE A 180 12.74 3.81 -4.93
CA PHE A 180 12.15 4.23 -3.66
C PHE A 180 11.73 5.70 -3.66
N MET A 181 10.78 6.05 -2.81
CA MET A 181 10.29 7.40 -2.59
C MET A 181 10.89 8.01 -1.31
N GLY A 182 11.21 9.31 -1.36
CA GLY A 182 11.60 10.09 -0.19
C GLY A 182 13.09 10.16 0.06
N ASP A 183 13.46 10.60 1.26
CA ASP A 183 14.83 10.87 1.68
C ASP A 183 15.52 9.60 2.18
N ILE A 184 16.77 9.39 1.79
CA ILE A 184 17.58 8.22 2.17
C ILE A 184 17.80 8.12 3.68
N GLU A 185 17.94 9.25 4.39
CA GLU A 185 18.14 9.26 5.82
C GLU A 185 16.90 8.82 6.59
N VAL A 186 15.70 9.11 6.04
CA VAL A 186 14.44 8.60 6.59
C VAL A 186 14.39 7.08 6.46
N TRP A 187 14.81 6.55 5.29
CA TRP A 187 14.91 5.11 5.07
C TRP A 187 15.88 4.42 6.02
N ASN A 188 17.10 4.99 6.16
CA ASN A 188 18.11 4.44 7.06
C ASN A 188 17.60 4.34 8.50
N ARG A 189 16.87 5.35 8.99
CA ARG A 189 16.26 5.34 10.33
C ARG A 189 15.15 4.28 10.44
N ALA A 190 14.29 4.17 9.43
CA ALA A 190 13.21 3.20 9.40
C ALA A 190 13.74 1.76 9.39
N GLU A 191 14.71 1.46 8.54
CA GLU A 191 15.36 0.15 8.47
C GLU A 191 16.06 -0.21 9.79
N ALA A 192 16.77 0.75 10.38
CA ALA A 192 17.43 0.54 11.68
C ALA A 192 16.42 0.26 12.80
N ALA A 193 15.28 0.95 12.81
CA ALA A 193 14.21 0.70 13.78
C ALA A 193 13.63 -0.71 13.64
N LEU A 194 13.28 -1.13 12.42
CA LEU A 194 12.75 -2.48 12.17
C LEU A 194 13.77 -3.57 12.51
N LYS A 195 15.05 -3.36 12.14
CA LYS A 195 16.14 -4.29 12.47
C LYS A 195 16.30 -4.45 13.99
N LYS A 196 16.26 -3.34 14.73
CA LYS A 196 16.33 -3.38 16.20
C LYS A 196 15.18 -4.20 16.79
N ILE A 197 13.94 -3.95 16.36
CA ILE A 197 12.74 -4.68 16.84
C ILE A 197 12.88 -6.18 16.58
N LEU A 198 13.30 -6.57 15.37
CA LEU A 198 13.50 -7.97 15.01
C LEU A 198 14.64 -8.62 15.84
N THR A 199 15.73 -7.88 16.05
CA THR A 199 16.83 -8.35 16.89
C THR A 199 16.40 -8.55 18.34
N ASP A 200 15.64 -7.61 18.89
CA ASP A 200 15.11 -7.69 20.25
C ASP A 200 14.12 -8.87 20.42
N LYS A 201 13.31 -9.16 19.38
CA LYS A 201 12.31 -10.25 19.39
C LYS A 201 12.91 -11.63 19.14
N TYR A 202 13.76 -11.76 18.12
CA TYR A 202 14.22 -13.05 17.59
C TYR A 202 15.71 -13.33 17.84
N GLY A 203 16.48 -12.34 18.31
CA GLY A 203 17.92 -12.40 18.46
C GLY A 203 18.68 -12.16 17.15
N GLU A 204 20.00 -11.96 17.25
CA GLU A 204 20.86 -11.88 16.07
C GLU A 204 20.83 -13.19 15.29
N GLY A 205 20.51 -13.12 13.98
CA GLY A 205 20.39 -14.29 13.11
C GLY A 205 19.04 -15.03 13.22
N GLY A 206 18.10 -14.56 14.04
CA GLY A 206 16.75 -15.12 14.14
C GLY A 206 15.76 -14.64 13.08
N PHE A 207 16.22 -13.79 12.15
CA PHE A 207 15.47 -13.32 10.97
C PHE A 207 16.41 -13.17 9.79
N GLU A 208 15.86 -13.09 8.59
CA GLU A 208 16.64 -12.88 7.36
C GLU A 208 16.53 -11.43 6.88
N ILE A 209 17.50 -10.97 6.09
CA ILE A 209 17.48 -9.67 5.42
C ILE A 209 17.26 -9.95 3.93
N ASN A 210 16.18 -9.39 3.39
CA ASN A 210 15.84 -9.44 1.97
C ASN A 210 16.11 -8.05 1.37
N GLU A 211 17.29 -7.90 0.78
CA GLU A 211 17.73 -6.60 0.26
C GLU A 211 16.92 -6.21 -0.97
N GLY A 212 16.42 -4.96 -0.98
CA GLY A 212 15.74 -4.39 -2.14
C GLY A 212 14.27 -4.78 -2.31
N ASP A 213 13.66 -5.54 -1.39
CA ASP A 213 12.28 -6.01 -1.50
C ASP A 213 11.27 -5.17 -0.69
N GLY A 214 11.70 -4.05 -0.13
CA GLY A 214 10.84 -3.10 0.57
C GLY A 214 9.76 -2.50 -0.35
N ALA A 215 8.69 -1.95 0.24
CA ALA A 215 7.72 -1.18 -0.53
C ALA A 215 8.37 0.13 -1.03
N PHE A 216 7.85 0.71 -2.11
CA PHE A 216 8.41 1.96 -2.64
C PHE A 216 8.36 3.13 -1.64
N TYR A 217 7.54 3.06 -0.62
CA TYR A 217 7.33 4.08 0.42
C TYR A 217 7.93 3.75 1.79
N GLY A 218 8.42 2.53 2.02
CA GLY A 218 9.01 2.16 3.31
C GLY A 218 9.50 0.71 3.41
N PRO A 219 10.42 0.43 4.33
CA PRO A 219 10.88 -0.92 4.63
C PRO A 219 9.76 -1.72 5.30
N LYS A 220 9.87 -3.04 5.24
CA LYS A 220 8.85 -3.94 5.77
C LYS A 220 9.44 -5.17 6.47
N ILE A 221 8.66 -5.72 7.39
CA ILE A 221 8.85 -7.05 7.93
C ILE A 221 7.87 -7.96 7.19
N ASP A 222 8.37 -8.97 6.50
CA ASP A 222 7.57 -9.99 5.83
C ASP A 222 7.52 -11.27 6.68
N LEU A 223 6.33 -11.85 6.76
CA LEU A 223 6.10 -13.10 7.47
C LEU A 223 5.91 -14.22 6.44
N GLN A 224 6.95 -15.05 6.31
CA GLN A 224 7.00 -16.16 5.36
C GLN A 224 6.49 -17.44 6.03
N ILE A 225 5.48 -18.07 5.42
CA ILE A 225 4.96 -19.37 5.87
C ILE A 225 5.32 -20.46 4.86
N LYS A 226 5.35 -21.71 5.32
CA LYS A 226 5.51 -22.89 4.47
C LYS A 226 4.19 -23.62 4.32
N ASP A 227 3.84 -23.94 3.09
CA ASP A 227 2.70 -24.82 2.81
C ASP A 227 3.06 -26.30 3.07
N ALA A 228 2.07 -27.17 2.94
CA ALA A 228 2.24 -28.63 3.15
C ALA A 228 3.23 -29.29 2.17
N LEU A 229 3.56 -28.62 1.08
CA LEU A 229 4.56 -29.05 0.09
C LEU A 229 5.95 -28.45 0.32
N GLY A 230 6.11 -27.65 1.40
CA GLY A 230 7.36 -26.97 1.72
C GLY A 230 7.66 -25.72 0.91
N ARG A 231 6.70 -25.21 0.12
CA ARG A 231 6.85 -23.97 -0.63
C ARG A 231 6.64 -22.78 0.30
N GLU A 232 7.44 -21.74 0.13
CA GLU A 232 7.35 -20.51 0.92
C GLU A 232 6.37 -19.51 0.29
N TRP A 233 5.59 -18.85 1.15
CA TRP A 233 4.60 -17.85 0.77
C TRP A 233 4.66 -16.68 1.74
N GLN A 234 4.82 -15.47 1.20
CA GLN A 234 4.61 -14.26 2.00
C GLN A 234 3.13 -14.15 2.35
N CYS A 235 2.81 -14.24 3.64
CA CYS A 235 1.43 -14.24 4.11
C CYS A 235 1.07 -12.95 4.83
N GLY A 236 1.95 -12.47 5.72
CA GLY A 236 1.74 -11.22 6.44
C GLY A 236 2.86 -10.23 6.17
N THR A 237 2.56 -8.95 6.33
CA THR A 237 3.56 -7.88 6.20
C THR A 237 3.30 -6.78 7.22
N ILE A 238 4.37 -6.16 7.74
CA ILE A 238 4.34 -4.99 8.63
C ILE A 238 5.26 -3.95 7.99
N GLN A 239 4.71 -2.82 7.55
CA GLN A 239 5.45 -1.80 6.81
C GLN A 239 5.50 -0.51 7.60
N LEU A 240 6.67 0.12 7.65
CA LEU A 240 6.88 1.40 8.34
C LEU A 240 6.96 2.53 7.31
N ASP A 241 6.03 3.47 7.39
CA ASP A 241 5.81 4.50 6.36
C ASP A 241 5.89 5.91 6.93
N PHE A 242 6.86 6.68 6.45
CA PHE A 242 7.03 8.11 6.71
C PHE A 242 6.62 8.96 5.49
N GLN A 243 6.36 8.36 4.34
CA GLN A 243 6.19 9.06 3.06
C GLN A 243 4.75 9.44 2.79
N LEU A 244 3.81 8.50 2.93
CA LEU A 244 2.40 8.80 2.73
C LEU A 244 1.88 9.86 3.71
N PRO A 245 2.21 9.83 5.03
CA PRO A 245 1.88 10.91 5.94
C PRO A 245 2.34 12.29 5.45
N HIS A 246 3.56 12.38 4.93
CA HIS A 246 4.11 13.60 4.35
C HIS A 246 3.31 14.04 3.11
N ASN A 247 3.10 13.14 2.15
CA ASN A 247 2.42 13.44 0.89
C ASN A 247 0.97 13.87 1.09
N PHE A 248 0.28 13.29 2.10
CA PHE A 248 -1.06 13.68 2.47
C PHE A 248 -1.11 14.91 3.38
N GLY A 249 0.03 15.41 3.85
CA GLY A 249 0.13 16.53 4.80
C GLY A 249 -0.63 16.21 6.09
N LEU A 250 -0.36 15.05 6.68
CA LEU A 250 -0.96 14.65 7.95
C LEU A 250 -0.26 15.36 9.10
N SER A 251 -1.02 15.70 10.14
CA SER A 251 -0.47 16.30 11.35
C SER A 251 -1.35 16.01 12.58
N TYR A 252 -0.72 16.08 13.75
CA TYR A 252 -1.39 16.07 15.03
C TYR A 252 -0.78 17.15 15.94
N GLN A 253 -1.57 17.61 16.92
CA GLN A 253 -1.10 18.58 17.93
C GLN A 253 -0.28 17.87 19.00
N THR A 254 0.90 18.39 19.29
CA THR A 254 1.79 17.86 20.34
C THR A 254 1.39 18.38 21.73
N ALA A 255 1.97 17.79 22.76
CA ALA A 255 1.72 18.21 24.16
C ALA A 255 2.22 19.64 24.42
N GLU A 256 3.25 20.08 23.70
CA GLU A 256 3.88 21.40 23.81
C GLU A 256 3.13 22.48 23.02
N GLY A 257 2.00 22.16 22.38
CA GLY A 257 1.18 23.09 21.60
C GLY A 257 1.65 23.33 20.17
N GLY A 258 2.64 22.56 19.70
CA GLY A 258 3.07 22.51 18.30
C GLY A 258 2.31 21.48 17.46
N THR A 259 2.80 21.22 16.26
CA THR A 259 2.31 20.15 15.37
C THR A 259 3.45 19.22 14.99
N ALA A 260 3.14 17.92 14.87
CA ALA A 260 4.05 16.92 14.38
C ALA A 260 3.35 16.04 13.33
N MET A 261 4.12 15.39 12.48
CA MET A 261 3.62 14.42 11.50
C MET A 261 3.59 13.03 12.15
N PRO A 262 2.49 12.26 12.01
CA PRO A 262 2.48 10.89 12.47
C PRO A 262 3.31 10.00 11.54
N VAL A 263 3.78 8.88 12.08
CA VAL A 263 4.29 7.75 11.30
C VAL A 263 3.14 6.76 11.11
N VAL A 264 3.13 6.02 10.02
CA VAL A 264 2.12 4.99 9.77
C VAL A 264 2.76 3.60 9.74
N ILE A 265 2.13 2.69 10.45
CA ILE A 265 2.45 1.27 10.40
C ILE A 265 1.31 0.59 9.65
N HIS A 266 1.63 -0.02 8.52
CA HIS A 266 0.70 -0.84 7.75
C HIS A 266 0.88 -2.29 8.15
N ARG A 267 -0.22 -3.01 8.37
CA ARG A 267 -0.22 -4.46 8.58
C ARG A 267 -1.25 -5.09 7.63
N ALA A 268 -0.84 -6.09 6.91
CA ALA A 268 -1.73 -6.89 6.06
C ALA A 268 -1.35 -8.38 6.12
#